data_fb768446919644de118827d06dafb890
#
_entry.id   fb768446919644de118827d06dafb890
#
_cell.length_a   1.000
_cell.length_b   1.000
_cell.length_c   1.000
_cell.angle_alpha   90.00
_cell.angle_beta   90.00
_cell.angle_gamma   90.00
#
_symmetry.space_group_name_H-M   'P 1'
#
loop_
_entity.id
_entity.type
_entity.pdbx_description
1 polymer ?
#
loop_
_entity_poly.entity_id
_entity_poly.type
_entity_poly.pdbx_seq_one_letter_code
_entity_poly.pdbx_strand_id
1 'polypeptide(L)'
;MRRATPGLRHLLITLVLTACSAPSFATQLTVTDPAGQPLATVMVRERPADGPQLDTSDNGYPAPGVARAVAPEVTRFSDATGRVEFTERDASMEYLVRKPGYQDLAIKPEVETRELNVTLVPETDPIKLAEAKPASVWLGALDLGDRDTKLHFQTQCTFCHQQGNSFIRMERTPEAWGDIIHRMQRYGARLSSQDQRALPERLSAGYRKLRENPQLLADPLPWSPALTGITITEWPLGDIFSQVHDMLVAANGLVYVADNIQDRLYEVDPKTNRVTVYKIPHREGERNGGLLAARLKNFPKHDSTSNAHSLAESRVDGHIFITPSAQRRLVEFDPATKAFTLHEMDEGFYPHTIRVDQKDRVWFTVALSNQVAMFDRTTQRFTMYDLPTRGFREWLNTRYIGAVFKLMSWGVPLANWLPVDRAATGTPLPYGIDITPDGKVWFARLHTDEIGLIDPDSGKITMIATPFKGPRRLRTDAAGKLWITAFPESAIVRFDPATSQFTRFDLPLSPKGGDTPYALNVDRPRGIVWVNGNQSDSLYTFDITSETWANIPMPRRVTFTRDVEFEPDGTAYTAIAHFPGWHVEDGQSTLIRVQRP
;
A
#
# COMPACT_ATOMS: atom_id res chain seq x y z
N MET A 1 50.60 78.01 2.69
CA MET A 1 49.48 78.22 3.59
C MET A 1 48.20 77.69 2.97
N ARG A 2 47.72 76.55 3.39
CA ARG A 2 46.32 76.15 3.37
C ARG A 2 46.18 74.96 4.32
N ARG A 3 45.30 75.14 5.31
CA ARG A 3 45.07 74.24 6.44
C ARG A 3 44.29 72.98 5.96
N ALA A 4 44.71 71.82 6.42
CA ALA A 4 43.97 70.57 6.29
C ALA A 4 43.03 70.41 7.48
N THR A 5 41.78 70.09 7.20
CA THR A 5 40.75 69.70 8.18
C THR A 5 40.76 68.18 8.35
N PRO A 6 40.56 67.65 9.58
CA PRO A 6 40.56 66.22 9.80
C PRO A 6 39.17 65.62 9.54
N GLY A 7 39.11 64.56 8.70
CA GLY A 7 37.91 63.81 8.41
C GLY A 7 37.49 62.90 9.57
N LEU A 8 36.25 62.95 9.89
CA LEU A 8 35.54 62.13 10.88
C LEU A 8 35.42 60.70 10.35
N ARG A 9 36.08 59.74 10.98
CA ARG A 9 35.86 58.28 10.70
C ARG A 9 34.62 57.83 11.42
N HIS A 10 33.58 57.47 10.65
CA HIS A 10 32.39 56.79 11.16
C HIS A 10 32.75 55.34 11.44
N LEU A 11 32.69 54.94 12.70
CA LEU A 11 32.80 53.58 13.17
C LEU A 11 31.43 52.91 12.98
N LEU A 12 31.24 52.09 11.95
CA LEU A 12 30.08 51.22 11.81
C LEU A 12 30.24 50.05 12.80
N ILE A 13 29.48 50.10 13.88
CA ILE A 13 29.30 48.95 14.77
C ILE A 13 28.25 48.04 14.10
N THR A 14 28.67 46.95 13.49
CA THR A 14 27.79 45.90 13.02
C THR A 14 27.33 45.10 14.23
N LEU A 15 26.09 45.30 14.64
CA LEU A 15 25.43 44.51 15.65
C LEU A 15 25.12 43.13 15.02
N VAL A 16 25.91 42.10 15.33
CA VAL A 16 25.59 40.72 15.01
C VAL A 16 24.50 40.28 16.01
N LEU A 17 23.26 40.33 15.58
CA LEU A 17 22.16 39.67 16.26
C LEU A 17 22.37 38.15 16.09
N THR A 18 23.03 37.52 17.04
CA THR A 18 22.89 36.10 17.26
C THR A 18 21.44 35.82 17.65
N ALA A 19 20.66 35.33 16.70
CA ALA A 19 19.37 34.74 17.02
C ALA A 19 19.65 33.54 17.93
N CYS A 20 19.50 33.70 19.24
CA CYS A 20 19.29 32.60 20.14
C CYS A 20 18.00 31.90 19.67
N SER A 21 18.13 30.79 18.98
CA SER A 21 17.01 29.86 18.85
C SER A 21 16.62 29.49 20.28
N ALA A 22 15.41 29.87 20.69
CA ALA A 22 14.83 29.39 21.93
C ALA A 22 14.90 27.85 21.91
N PRO A 23 15.28 27.19 23.00
CA PRO A 23 15.24 25.73 23.05
C PRO A 23 13.81 25.31 22.75
N SER A 24 13.61 24.50 21.71
CA SER A 24 12.33 23.88 21.43
C SER A 24 12.10 22.88 22.57
N PHE A 25 11.16 23.14 23.43
CA PHE A 25 10.80 22.25 24.52
C PHE A 25 10.04 21.06 23.92
N ALA A 26 10.63 19.86 24.01
CA ALA A 26 9.97 18.61 23.58
C ALA A 26 8.88 18.23 24.58
N THR A 27 7.76 17.69 24.11
CA THR A 27 6.79 17.01 24.96
C THR A 27 7.31 15.59 25.23
N GLN A 28 7.54 15.25 26.50
CA GLN A 28 8.02 13.95 26.94
C GLN A 28 6.91 13.16 27.59
N LEU A 29 6.71 11.92 27.13
CA LEU A 29 5.86 10.94 27.81
C LEU A 29 6.74 9.88 28.49
N THR A 30 6.38 9.52 29.73
CA THR A 30 6.95 8.38 30.43
C THR A 30 5.85 7.36 30.68
N VAL A 31 5.99 6.17 30.11
CA VAL A 31 4.97 5.12 30.16
C VAL A 31 5.39 4.02 31.12
N THR A 32 4.53 3.72 32.08
CA THR A 32 4.75 2.67 33.09
C THR A 32 3.57 1.70 33.16
N ASP A 33 3.78 0.58 33.80
CA ASP A 33 2.71 -0.31 34.27
C ASP A 33 2.11 0.18 35.62
N PRO A 34 1.06 -0.47 36.16
CA PRO A 34 0.48 -0.10 37.46
C PRO A 34 1.42 -0.30 38.68
N ALA A 35 2.50 -1.06 38.52
CA ALA A 35 3.53 -1.21 39.54
C ALA A 35 4.63 -0.14 39.41
N GLY A 36 4.51 0.80 38.48
CA GLY A 36 5.49 1.85 38.25
C GLY A 36 6.71 1.39 37.46
N GLN A 37 6.69 0.17 36.85
CA GLN A 37 7.80 -0.31 36.04
C GLN A 37 7.73 0.30 34.65
N PRO A 38 8.86 0.76 34.07
CA PRO A 38 8.87 1.35 32.73
C PRO A 38 8.49 0.33 31.65
N LEU A 39 7.69 0.76 30.69
CA LEU A 39 7.27 -0.06 29.56
C LEU A 39 8.01 0.36 28.28
N ALA A 40 8.92 -0.49 27.83
CA ALA A 40 9.61 -0.30 26.55
C ALA A 40 8.72 -0.68 25.35
N THR A 41 9.05 -0.13 24.17
CA THR A 41 8.36 -0.42 22.91
C THR A 41 6.85 -0.19 22.95
N VAL A 42 6.42 0.82 23.70
CA VAL A 42 5.04 1.32 23.64
C VAL A 42 4.93 2.24 22.43
N MET A 43 3.98 1.99 21.57
CA MET A 43 3.63 2.88 20.47
C MET A 43 2.88 4.08 21.02
N VAL A 44 3.37 5.29 20.70
CA VAL A 44 2.69 6.54 21.00
C VAL A 44 2.50 7.30 19.70
N ARG A 45 1.24 7.51 19.32
CA ARG A 45 0.85 8.29 18.14
C ARG A 45 0.33 9.65 18.58
N GLU A 46 1.03 10.69 18.17
CA GLU A 46 0.63 12.08 18.33
C GLU A 46 -0.21 12.52 17.14
N ARG A 47 -1.38 13.10 17.37
CA ARG A 47 -2.24 13.65 16.32
C ARG A 47 -2.93 14.94 16.77
N PRO A 48 -3.39 15.81 15.82
CA PRO A 48 -4.25 16.95 16.17
C PRO A 48 -5.50 16.50 16.93
N ALA A 49 -5.82 17.19 18.04
CA ALA A 49 -6.95 16.80 18.90
C ALA A 49 -8.32 16.97 18.22
N ASP A 50 -8.40 17.86 17.21
CA ASP A 50 -9.61 18.10 16.42
C ASP A 50 -9.75 17.14 15.24
N GLY A 51 -8.84 16.16 15.12
CA GLY A 51 -8.77 15.23 14.00
C GLY A 51 -8.23 15.89 12.71
N PRO A 52 -8.11 15.12 11.63
CA PRO A 52 -7.65 15.66 10.36
C PRO A 52 -8.68 16.67 9.82
N GLN A 53 -8.24 17.88 9.59
CA GLN A 53 -9.06 18.92 8.96
C GLN A 53 -9.15 18.65 7.46
N LEU A 54 -10.13 17.84 7.06
CA LEU A 54 -10.44 17.63 5.65
C LEU A 54 -11.18 18.84 5.10
N ASP A 55 -10.66 19.42 4.03
CA ASP A 55 -11.39 20.44 3.32
C ASP A 55 -12.52 19.82 2.48
N THR A 56 -13.72 20.24 2.77
CA THR A 56 -14.95 19.74 2.15
C THR A 56 -15.45 20.61 0.99
N SER A 57 -14.59 21.46 0.41
CA SER A 57 -15.00 22.48 -0.57
C SER A 57 -15.46 21.90 -1.92
N ASP A 58 -15.00 20.71 -2.33
CA ASP A 58 -15.41 20.05 -3.57
C ASP A 58 -15.83 18.60 -3.29
N ASN A 59 -17.10 18.41 -2.88
CA ASN A 59 -17.65 17.10 -2.50
C ASN A 59 -16.83 16.36 -1.42
N GLY A 60 -16.13 17.08 -0.57
CA GLY A 60 -15.26 16.55 0.46
C GLY A 60 -13.78 16.53 0.09
N TYR A 61 -13.38 17.15 -1.02
CA TYR A 61 -12.00 17.19 -1.48
C TYR A 61 -11.46 18.63 -1.57
N PRO A 62 -10.13 18.81 -1.43
CA PRO A 62 -9.48 20.09 -1.66
C PRO A 62 -9.70 20.60 -3.09
N ALA A 63 -9.77 21.91 -3.25
CA ALA A 63 -9.82 22.52 -4.58
C ALA A 63 -8.56 22.13 -5.38
N PRO A 64 -8.70 21.65 -6.64
CA PRO A 64 -7.57 21.21 -7.45
C PRO A 64 -6.50 22.31 -7.62
N GLY A 65 -5.22 21.92 -7.51
CA GLY A 65 -4.08 22.83 -7.69
C GLY A 65 -3.78 23.76 -6.51
N VAL A 66 -4.57 23.73 -5.43
CA VAL A 66 -4.35 24.56 -4.24
C VAL A 66 -3.57 23.78 -3.19
N ALA A 67 -2.34 24.24 -2.90
CA ALA A 67 -1.52 23.65 -1.86
C ALA A 67 -2.02 24.03 -0.45
N ARG A 68 -2.11 23.06 0.45
CA ARG A 68 -2.60 23.24 1.83
C ARG A 68 -1.61 22.68 2.82
N ALA A 69 -1.50 23.32 3.97
CA ALA A 69 -0.80 22.76 5.10
C ALA A 69 -1.66 21.65 5.73
N VAL A 70 -1.05 20.50 5.94
CA VAL A 70 -1.66 19.36 6.63
C VAL A 70 -0.81 19.08 7.86
N ALA A 71 -1.42 19.06 9.05
CA ALA A 71 -0.71 18.65 10.25
C ALA A 71 -0.48 17.12 10.20
N PRO A 72 0.77 16.65 10.07
CA PRO A 72 1.03 15.24 10.05
C PRO A 72 0.86 14.64 11.44
N GLU A 73 0.49 13.38 11.49
CA GLU A 73 0.51 12.59 12.70
C GLU A 73 1.89 11.90 12.83
N VAL A 74 2.41 11.81 14.06
CA VAL A 74 3.73 11.25 14.30
C VAL A 74 3.64 10.12 15.31
N THR A 75 4.18 8.96 14.97
CA THR A 75 4.26 7.80 15.86
C THR A 75 5.71 7.49 16.21
N ARG A 76 5.96 7.28 17.48
CA ARG A 76 7.25 6.85 18.03
C ARG A 76 7.05 5.73 19.04
N PHE A 77 8.15 5.09 19.42
CA PHE A 77 8.15 3.98 20.37
C PHE A 77 8.99 4.32 21.59
N SER A 78 8.48 4.01 22.78
CA SER A 78 9.21 4.24 24.02
C SER A 78 10.50 3.42 24.10
N ASP A 79 11.51 3.98 24.72
CA ASP A 79 12.79 3.34 25.00
C ASP A 79 12.70 2.36 26.20
N ALA A 80 13.85 1.80 26.60
CA ALA A 80 13.93 0.87 27.73
C ALA A 80 13.54 1.50 29.09
N THR A 81 13.53 2.83 29.19
CA THR A 81 13.10 3.59 30.37
C THR A 81 11.63 4.03 30.30
N GLY A 82 10.90 3.59 29.28
CA GLY A 82 9.51 3.96 29.04
C GLY A 82 9.31 5.35 28.43
N ARG A 83 10.38 6.04 28.03
CA ARG A 83 10.34 7.42 27.54
C ARG A 83 10.16 7.49 26.04
N VAL A 84 9.38 8.49 25.62
CA VAL A 84 9.22 8.91 24.21
C VAL A 84 9.07 10.42 24.17
N GLU A 85 9.69 11.06 23.15
CA GLU A 85 9.73 12.52 23.03
C GLU A 85 9.12 12.95 21.69
N PHE A 86 8.38 14.06 21.71
CA PHE A 86 7.81 14.71 20.51
C PHE A 86 8.25 16.16 20.44
N THR A 87 8.42 16.66 19.22
CA THR A 87 8.71 18.07 18.99
C THR A 87 7.51 18.91 19.42
N GLU A 88 7.78 20.05 20.09
CA GLU A 88 6.72 20.97 20.49
C GLU A 88 5.85 21.42 19.32
N ARG A 89 4.54 21.50 19.55
CA ARG A 89 3.56 22.04 18.61
C ARG A 89 2.67 23.08 19.28
N ASP A 90 2.37 24.15 18.56
CA ASP A 90 1.49 25.24 19.00
C ASP A 90 -0.01 24.89 18.87
N ALA A 91 -0.36 23.61 18.87
CA ALA A 91 -1.73 23.13 18.70
C ALA A 91 -2.08 22.09 19.76
N SER A 92 -3.37 21.98 20.08
CA SER A 92 -3.87 20.92 20.95
C SER A 92 -3.65 19.57 20.30
N MET A 93 -2.94 18.68 20.99
CA MET A 93 -2.59 17.35 20.50
C MET A 93 -3.27 16.27 21.36
N GLU A 94 -3.58 15.14 20.72
CA GLU A 94 -3.99 13.91 21.37
C GLU A 94 -2.91 12.85 21.18
N TYR A 95 -2.61 12.13 22.26
CA TYR A 95 -1.67 11.01 22.25
C TYR A 95 -2.42 9.70 22.41
N LEU A 96 -2.31 8.84 21.41
CA LEU A 96 -2.83 7.47 21.44
C LEU A 96 -1.71 6.54 21.82
N VAL A 97 -1.85 5.88 22.98
CA VAL A 97 -0.82 5.04 23.58
C VAL A 97 -1.26 3.58 23.51
N ARG A 98 -0.44 2.73 22.88
CA ARG A 98 -0.78 1.34 22.58
C ARG A 98 0.39 0.40 22.80
N LYS A 99 0.10 -0.75 23.43
CA LYS A 99 1.03 -1.88 23.50
C LYS A 99 0.24 -3.19 23.49
N PRO A 100 0.65 -4.22 22.71
CA PRO A 100 0.00 -5.53 22.75
C PRO A 100 -0.09 -6.08 24.19
N GLY A 101 -1.28 -6.57 24.56
CA GLY A 101 -1.55 -7.06 25.92
C GLY A 101 -1.99 -6.01 26.94
N TYR A 102 -2.08 -4.74 26.53
CA TYR A 102 -2.54 -3.62 27.38
C TYR A 102 -3.77 -2.95 26.79
N GLN A 103 -4.51 -2.22 27.61
CA GLN A 103 -5.62 -1.38 27.19
C GLN A 103 -5.09 -0.17 26.44
N ASP A 104 -5.69 0.15 25.28
CA ASP A 104 -5.38 1.37 24.56
C ASP A 104 -5.80 2.59 25.38
N LEU A 105 -5.01 3.66 25.33
CA LEU A 105 -5.27 4.90 26.07
C LEU A 105 -5.15 6.10 25.13
N ALA A 106 -6.13 7.01 25.20
CA ALA A 106 -6.11 8.31 24.54
C ALA A 106 -6.00 9.42 25.58
N ILE A 107 -5.09 10.37 25.36
CA ILE A 107 -4.80 11.47 26.29
C ILE A 107 -4.82 12.80 25.51
N LYS A 108 -5.59 13.78 26.02
CA LYS A 108 -5.58 15.17 25.53
C LYS A 108 -5.05 16.07 26.63
N PRO A 109 -3.74 16.33 26.69
CA PRO A 109 -3.18 17.22 27.69
C PRO A 109 -3.50 18.69 27.37
N GLU A 110 -3.36 19.56 28.36
CA GLU A 110 -3.31 21.02 28.14
C GLU A 110 -2.11 21.38 27.26
N VAL A 111 -2.26 22.39 26.41
CA VAL A 111 -1.26 22.78 25.38
C VAL A 111 0.13 23.04 25.98
N GLU A 112 0.21 23.54 27.21
CA GLU A 112 1.47 23.87 27.90
C GLU A 112 2.13 22.68 28.60
N THR A 113 1.47 21.51 28.63
CA THR A 113 2.01 20.32 29.30
C THR A 113 3.20 19.76 28.55
N ARG A 114 4.35 19.67 29.22
CA ARG A 114 5.61 19.18 28.63
C ARG A 114 6.02 17.79 29.12
N GLU A 115 5.51 17.38 30.29
CA GLU A 115 5.79 16.08 30.87
C GLU A 115 4.48 15.35 31.17
N LEU A 116 4.35 14.15 30.64
CA LEU A 116 3.18 13.30 30.79
C LEU A 116 3.61 11.97 31.39
N ASN A 117 3.07 11.64 32.57
CA ASN A 117 3.24 10.30 33.15
C ASN A 117 1.99 9.48 32.83
N VAL A 118 2.21 8.37 32.15
CA VAL A 118 1.16 7.53 31.58
C VAL A 118 1.26 6.13 32.17
N THR A 119 0.16 5.63 32.73
CA THR A 119 0.10 4.24 33.21
C THR A 119 -0.77 3.41 32.27
N LEU A 120 -0.19 2.41 31.61
CA LEU A 120 -0.94 1.42 30.83
C LEU A 120 -1.35 0.25 31.72
N VAL A 121 -2.64 -0.06 31.68
CA VAL A 121 -3.22 -1.17 32.42
C VAL A 121 -3.21 -2.43 31.56
N PRO A 122 -2.69 -3.58 32.03
CA PRO A 122 -2.81 -4.84 31.33
C PRO A 122 -4.28 -5.18 31.02
N GLU A 123 -4.57 -5.62 29.81
CA GLU A 123 -5.89 -6.14 29.47
C GLU A 123 -6.02 -7.58 29.98
N THR A 124 -7.07 -7.86 30.70
CA THR A 124 -7.34 -9.18 31.30
C THR A 124 -8.55 -9.87 30.71
N ASP A 125 -9.38 -9.13 29.98
CA ASP A 125 -10.52 -9.70 29.27
C ASP A 125 -10.05 -10.47 28.04
N PRO A 126 -10.25 -11.80 27.97
CA PRO A 126 -9.79 -12.60 26.83
C PRO A 126 -10.48 -12.23 25.51
N ILE A 127 -11.69 -11.67 25.55
CA ILE A 127 -12.40 -11.22 24.36
C ILE A 127 -11.74 -9.95 23.82
N LYS A 128 -11.46 -8.98 24.68
CA LYS A 128 -10.78 -7.73 24.28
C LYS A 128 -9.35 -8.00 23.80
N LEU A 129 -8.63 -8.90 24.46
CA LEU A 129 -7.31 -9.36 23.99
C LEU A 129 -7.39 -9.97 22.59
N ALA A 130 -8.39 -10.81 22.33
CA ALA A 130 -8.62 -11.40 21.02
C ALA A 130 -8.97 -10.34 19.97
N GLU A 131 -9.87 -9.39 20.30
CA GLU A 131 -10.27 -8.31 19.41
C GLU A 131 -9.11 -7.36 19.05
N ALA A 132 -8.15 -7.18 19.95
CA ALA A 132 -6.96 -6.36 19.71
C ALA A 132 -5.94 -7.02 18.76
N LYS A 133 -6.03 -8.34 18.53
CA LYS A 133 -5.11 -9.06 17.63
C LYS A 133 -5.33 -8.68 16.17
N PRO A 134 -4.25 -8.57 15.35
CA PRO A 134 -4.36 -8.22 13.94
C PRO A 134 -5.13 -9.28 13.14
N ALA A 135 -5.63 -8.88 11.97
CA ALA A 135 -6.41 -9.76 11.10
C ALA A 135 -5.65 -11.03 10.68
N SER A 136 -4.32 -10.97 10.61
CA SER A 136 -3.47 -12.12 10.29
C SER A 136 -3.61 -13.27 11.28
N VAL A 137 -3.81 -12.98 12.56
CA VAL A 137 -4.02 -14.00 13.59
C VAL A 137 -5.35 -14.71 13.38
N TRP A 138 -6.41 -13.96 13.12
CA TRP A 138 -7.75 -14.50 12.85
C TRP A 138 -7.78 -15.31 11.56
N LEU A 139 -7.22 -14.78 10.47
CA LEU A 139 -7.13 -15.45 9.18
C LEU A 139 -6.27 -16.71 9.25
N GLY A 140 -5.15 -16.64 9.99
CA GLY A 140 -4.26 -17.79 10.19
C GLY A 140 -4.94 -18.94 10.93
N ALA A 141 -5.75 -18.63 11.95
CA ALA A 141 -6.51 -19.59 12.75
C ALA A 141 -7.79 -20.11 12.08
N LEU A 142 -8.28 -19.41 11.04
CA LEU A 142 -9.54 -19.74 10.37
C LEU A 142 -9.40 -21.05 9.58
N ASP A 143 -10.28 -22.00 9.89
CA ASP A 143 -10.39 -23.28 9.17
C ASP A 143 -11.31 -23.10 7.96
N LEU A 144 -10.74 -23.09 6.78
CA LEU A 144 -11.45 -23.05 5.50
C LEU A 144 -11.52 -24.41 4.80
N GLY A 145 -11.13 -25.49 5.47
CA GLY A 145 -11.06 -26.84 4.95
C GLY A 145 -9.67 -27.20 4.42
N ASP A 146 -9.57 -27.56 3.15
CA ASP A 146 -8.28 -27.94 2.57
C ASP A 146 -7.36 -26.74 2.28
N ARG A 147 -6.05 -27.04 2.07
CA ARG A 147 -5.03 -26.03 1.76
C ARG A 147 -5.37 -25.25 0.49
N ASP A 148 -5.90 -25.90 -0.54
CA ASP A 148 -6.18 -25.25 -1.81
C ASP A 148 -7.35 -24.25 -1.68
N THR A 149 -8.38 -24.59 -0.93
CA THR A 149 -9.47 -23.64 -0.58
C THR A 149 -8.92 -22.43 0.15
N LYS A 150 -8.01 -22.63 1.13
CA LYS A 150 -7.40 -21.53 1.87
C LYS A 150 -6.57 -20.63 0.95
N LEU A 151 -5.70 -21.21 0.12
CA LEU A 151 -4.89 -20.44 -0.83
C LEU A 151 -5.75 -19.69 -1.85
N HIS A 152 -6.80 -20.33 -2.36
CA HIS A 152 -7.73 -19.69 -3.28
C HIS A 152 -8.50 -18.56 -2.62
N PHE A 153 -8.99 -18.75 -1.40
CA PHE A 153 -9.60 -17.69 -0.59
C PHE A 153 -8.62 -16.52 -0.37
N GLN A 154 -7.39 -16.80 0.02
CA GLN A 154 -6.36 -15.77 0.19
C GLN A 154 -6.08 -15.05 -1.12
N THR A 155 -5.95 -15.75 -2.25
CA THR A 155 -5.71 -15.13 -3.56
C THR A 155 -6.83 -14.17 -3.96
N GLN A 156 -8.10 -14.54 -3.73
CA GLN A 156 -9.26 -13.80 -4.24
C GLN A 156 -9.84 -12.79 -3.23
N CYS A 157 -9.90 -13.16 -1.94
CA CYS A 157 -10.61 -12.37 -0.95
C CYS A 157 -9.71 -11.34 -0.24
N THR A 158 -8.40 -11.64 -0.09
CA THR A 158 -7.45 -10.66 0.47
C THR A 158 -6.88 -9.70 -0.58
N PHE A 159 -7.40 -9.74 -1.80
CA PHE A 159 -6.92 -8.91 -2.90
C PHE A 159 -7.25 -7.42 -2.72
N CYS A 160 -8.37 -7.09 -2.09
CA CYS A 160 -8.89 -5.73 -2.00
C CYS A 160 -8.88 -5.17 -0.57
N HIS A 161 -9.06 -6.02 0.44
CA HIS A 161 -9.15 -5.61 1.84
C HIS A 161 -8.78 -6.76 2.78
N GLN A 162 -8.55 -6.43 4.04
CA GLN A 162 -8.26 -7.44 5.06
C GLN A 162 -9.43 -8.39 5.28
N GLN A 163 -9.05 -9.66 5.57
CA GLN A 163 -9.96 -10.73 5.92
C GLN A 163 -9.87 -11.05 7.39
N GLY A 164 -10.33 -10.98 8.32
CA GLY A 164 -10.12 -11.21 9.77
C GLY A 164 -10.11 -9.93 10.59
N ASN A 165 -10.36 -8.76 9.97
CA ASN A 165 -10.56 -7.52 10.73
C ASN A 165 -11.91 -7.51 11.46
N SER A 166 -12.12 -6.55 12.36
CA SER A 166 -13.31 -6.46 13.21
C SER A 166 -14.63 -6.45 12.43
N PHE A 167 -14.68 -5.81 11.27
CA PHE A 167 -15.88 -5.78 10.41
C PHE A 167 -16.16 -7.13 9.74
N ILE A 168 -15.10 -7.82 9.30
CA ILE A 168 -15.24 -9.09 8.58
C ILE A 168 -15.63 -10.23 9.55
N ARG A 169 -15.02 -10.28 10.74
CA ARG A 169 -15.26 -11.35 11.72
C ARG A 169 -16.52 -11.17 12.58
N MET A 170 -17.35 -10.14 12.31
CA MET A 170 -18.67 -9.98 12.94
C MET A 170 -19.53 -11.22 12.73
N GLU A 171 -20.44 -11.48 13.64
CA GLU A 171 -21.38 -12.60 13.53
C GLU A 171 -22.28 -12.46 12.31
N ARG A 172 -22.33 -13.51 11.51
CA ARG A 172 -23.17 -13.60 10.31
C ARG A 172 -23.62 -15.03 10.07
N THR A 173 -24.87 -15.16 9.57
CA THR A 173 -25.37 -16.47 9.12
C THR A 173 -24.70 -16.90 7.82
N PRO A 174 -24.77 -18.18 7.45
CA PRO A 174 -24.28 -18.66 6.14
C PRO A 174 -24.94 -17.94 4.97
N GLU A 175 -26.23 -17.61 5.05
CA GLU A 175 -26.96 -16.87 4.00
C GLU A 175 -26.36 -15.47 3.81
N ALA A 176 -26.15 -14.73 4.92
CA ALA A 176 -25.51 -13.41 4.87
C ALA A 176 -24.09 -13.46 4.28
N TRP A 177 -23.33 -14.50 4.58
CA TRP A 177 -22.05 -14.75 3.93
C TRP A 177 -22.18 -15.06 2.44
N GLY A 178 -23.21 -15.81 2.04
CA GLY A 178 -23.52 -16.07 0.63
C GLY A 178 -23.77 -14.76 -0.14
N ASP A 179 -24.56 -13.85 0.42
CA ASP A 179 -24.83 -12.52 -0.17
C ASP A 179 -23.58 -11.67 -0.29
N ILE A 180 -22.70 -11.70 0.72
CA ILE A 180 -21.41 -11.01 0.69
C ILE A 180 -20.54 -11.59 -0.43
N ILE A 181 -20.43 -12.91 -0.53
CA ILE A 181 -19.65 -13.58 -1.58
C ILE A 181 -20.17 -13.21 -2.97
N HIS A 182 -21.47 -13.24 -3.20
CA HIS A 182 -22.08 -12.81 -4.46
C HIS A 182 -21.77 -11.34 -4.77
N ARG A 183 -21.78 -10.47 -3.78
CA ARG A 183 -21.38 -9.06 -3.95
C ARG A 183 -19.91 -8.94 -4.33
N MET A 184 -19.00 -9.69 -3.68
CA MET A 184 -17.57 -9.70 -4.01
C MET A 184 -17.31 -10.25 -5.41
N GLN A 185 -18.09 -11.21 -5.88
CA GLN A 185 -18.01 -11.68 -7.27
C GLN A 185 -18.37 -10.59 -8.27
N ARG A 186 -19.37 -9.75 -7.97
CA ARG A 186 -19.68 -8.57 -8.80
C ARG A 186 -18.53 -7.54 -8.82
N TYR A 187 -17.68 -7.52 -7.78
CA TYR A 187 -16.47 -6.73 -7.73
C TYR A 187 -15.27 -7.39 -8.41
N GLY A 188 -15.44 -8.62 -8.90
CA GLY A 188 -14.42 -9.33 -9.67
C GLY A 188 -13.74 -10.50 -8.97
N ALA A 189 -14.14 -10.84 -7.72
CA ALA A 189 -13.65 -12.04 -7.07
C ALA A 189 -14.11 -13.29 -7.85
N ARG A 190 -13.22 -14.27 -7.98
CA ARG A 190 -13.46 -15.51 -8.73
C ARG A 190 -13.38 -16.71 -7.81
N LEU A 191 -14.49 -17.41 -7.68
CA LEU A 191 -14.58 -18.61 -6.86
C LEU A 191 -15.13 -19.77 -7.69
N SER A 192 -14.59 -20.95 -7.47
CA SER A 192 -15.16 -22.17 -8.02
C SER A 192 -16.58 -22.39 -7.50
N SER A 193 -17.42 -23.12 -8.23
CA SER A 193 -18.76 -23.47 -7.75
C SER A 193 -18.72 -24.26 -6.43
N GLN A 194 -17.66 -25.01 -6.19
CA GLN A 194 -17.43 -25.71 -4.92
C GLN A 194 -17.19 -24.72 -3.78
N ASP A 195 -16.30 -23.74 -3.97
CA ASP A 195 -15.98 -22.72 -2.95
C ASP A 195 -17.17 -21.81 -2.68
N GLN A 196 -17.93 -21.44 -3.71
CA GLN A 196 -19.15 -20.64 -3.54
C GLN A 196 -20.17 -21.33 -2.61
N ARG A 197 -20.30 -22.63 -2.70
CA ARG A 197 -21.21 -23.41 -1.82
C ARG A 197 -20.63 -23.66 -0.44
N ALA A 198 -19.33 -23.87 -0.30
CA ALA A 198 -18.71 -24.29 0.95
C ALA A 198 -18.30 -23.11 1.86
N LEU A 199 -17.83 -22.00 1.29
CA LEU A 199 -17.29 -20.89 2.07
C LEU A 199 -18.31 -20.20 2.99
N PRO A 200 -19.60 -20.00 2.63
CA PRO A 200 -20.57 -19.36 3.52
C PRO A 200 -20.67 -20.05 4.89
N GLU A 201 -20.83 -21.37 4.90
CA GLU A 201 -20.92 -22.17 6.12
C GLU A 201 -19.58 -22.15 6.89
N ARG A 202 -18.45 -22.36 6.18
CA ARG A 202 -17.12 -22.39 6.79
C ARG A 202 -16.74 -21.05 7.44
N LEU A 203 -17.06 -19.92 6.81
CA LEU A 203 -16.79 -18.58 7.36
C LEU A 203 -17.67 -18.32 8.58
N SER A 204 -18.96 -18.64 8.50
CA SER A 204 -19.90 -18.47 9.63
C SER A 204 -19.45 -19.29 10.83
N ALA A 205 -19.25 -20.60 10.64
CA ALA A 205 -18.84 -21.52 11.70
C ALA A 205 -17.42 -21.23 12.22
N GLY A 206 -16.48 -20.93 11.32
CA GLY A 206 -15.09 -20.64 11.68
C GLY A 206 -14.94 -19.40 12.54
N TYR A 207 -15.50 -18.26 12.15
CA TYR A 207 -15.44 -17.05 12.95
C TYR A 207 -16.22 -17.16 14.27
N ARG A 208 -17.37 -17.83 14.28
CA ARG A 208 -18.10 -18.12 15.53
C ARG A 208 -17.23 -18.94 16.49
N LYS A 209 -16.64 -20.04 16.02
CA LYS A 209 -15.74 -20.88 16.83
C LYS A 209 -14.59 -20.08 17.46
N LEU A 210 -13.96 -19.18 16.68
CA LEU A 210 -12.85 -18.37 17.19
C LEU A 210 -13.31 -17.32 18.21
N ARG A 211 -14.49 -16.71 18.05
CA ARG A 211 -15.05 -15.77 19.04
C ARG A 211 -15.43 -16.47 20.34
N GLU A 212 -16.04 -17.65 20.25
CA GLU A 212 -16.40 -18.45 21.42
C GLU A 212 -15.20 -19.05 22.14
N ASN A 213 -14.07 -19.19 21.43
CA ASN A 213 -12.84 -19.82 21.95
C ASN A 213 -11.61 -18.96 21.65
N PRO A 214 -11.47 -17.77 22.26
CA PRO A 214 -10.40 -16.83 21.97
C PRO A 214 -8.99 -17.40 22.24
N GLN A 215 -8.88 -18.43 23.08
CA GLN A 215 -7.63 -19.17 23.34
C GLN A 215 -7.09 -19.94 22.12
N LEU A 216 -7.88 -20.13 21.06
CA LEU A 216 -7.43 -20.70 19.79
C LEU A 216 -6.62 -19.70 18.95
N LEU A 217 -6.70 -18.42 19.28
CA LEU A 217 -5.96 -17.36 18.60
C LEU A 217 -4.55 -17.24 19.19
N ALA A 218 -3.55 -17.62 18.42
CA ALA A 218 -2.16 -17.47 18.83
C ALA A 218 -1.83 -16.01 19.18
N ASP A 219 -0.84 -15.80 20.02
CA ASP A 219 -0.31 -14.47 20.24
C ASP A 219 0.56 -14.06 19.03
N PRO A 220 0.45 -12.81 18.59
CA PRO A 220 1.36 -12.29 17.58
C PRO A 220 2.78 -12.23 18.14
N LEU A 221 3.76 -12.19 17.23
CA LEU A 221 5.16 -12.01 17.67
C LEU A 221 5.31 -10.71 18.46
N PRO A 222 6.12 -10.71 19.53
CA PRO A 222 6.34 -9.52 20.34
C PRO A 222 7.04 -8.44 19.52
N TRP A 223 6.74 -7.19 19.85
CA TRP A 223 7.42 -6.05 19.26
C TRP A 223 8.89 -6.00 19.67
N SER A 224 9.77 -5.76 18.70
CA SER A 224 11.21 -5.74 18.92
C SER A 224 11.68 -4.45 19.60
N PRO A 225 12.67 -4.51 20.51
CA PRO A 225 13.33 -3.30 21.02
C PRO A 225 13.94 -2.40 19.93
N ALA A 226 14.23 -2.92 18.75
CA ALA A 226 14.73 -2.14 17.61
C ALA A 226 13.72 -1.08 17.10
N LEU A 227 12.45 -1.13 17.56
CA LEU A 227 11.45 -0.10 17.24
C LEU A 227 11.74 1.26 17.89
N THR A 228 12.51 1.33 18.96
CA THR A 228 12.82 2.59 19.71
C THR A 228 13.52 3.53 18.77
N GLY A 229 13.96 3.58 17.81
CA GLY A 229 14.55 4.65 16.94
C GLY A 229 13.68 4.94 15.71
N ILE A 230 12.60 4.18 15.54
CA ILE A 230 11.72 4.34 14.39
C ILE A 230 10.76 5.51 14.62
N THR A 231 10.66 6.36 13.60
CA THR A 231 9.63 7.40 13.53
C THR A 231 8.73 7.14 12.34
N ILE A 232 7.42 7.10 12.56
CA ILE A 232 6.43 6.97 11.49
C ILE A 232 5.66 8.30 11.40
N THR A 233 5.60 8.87 10.21
CA THR A 233 4.85 10.11 9.96
C THR A 233 3.74 9.81 8.96
N GLU A 234 2.53 10.28 9.25
CA GLU A 234 1.35 10.05 8.39
C GLU A 234 0.75 11.38 7.95
N TRP A 235 0.47 11.51 6.67
CA TRP A 235 -0.30 12.63 6.11
C TRP A 235 -1.67 12.12 5.70
N PRO A 236 -2.77 12.60 6.34
CA PRO A 236 -4.13 12.30 5.90
C PRO A 236 -4.38 12.73 4.46
N LEU A 237 -4.91 11.83 3.64
CA LEU A 237 -5.24 12.06 2.24
C LEU A 237 -6.67 11.59 1.94
N GLY A 238 -7.42 12.41 1.22
CA GLY A 238 -8.77 12.06 0.80
C GLY A 238 -9.77 11.84 1.95
N ASP A 239 -10.74 10.96 1.73
CA ASP A 239 -11.81 10.63 2.68
C ASP A 239 -12.02 9.10 2.81
N ILE A 240 -13.09 8.71 3.51
CA ILE A 240 -13.47 7.29 3.70
C ILE A 240 -13.82 6.55 2.40
N PHE A 241 -13.99 7.26 1.28
CA PHE A 241 -14.23 6.70 -0.05
C PHE A 241 -12.98 6.71 -0.92
N SER A 242 -11.86 7.26 -0.44
CA SER A 242 -10.58 7.26 -1.16
C SER A 242 -9.92 5.89 -1.11
N GLN A 243 -9.19 5.57 -2.18
CA GLN A 243 -8.30 4.44 -2.25
C GLN A 243 -6.95 4.91 -2.80
N VAL A 244 -6.08 5.39 -1.92
CA VAL A 244 -4.72 5.80 -2.30
C VAL A 244 -3.89 4.56 -2.58
N HIS A 245 -3.69 4.28 -3.88
CA HIS A 245 -3.26 2.97 -4.34
C HIS A 245 -1.73 2.80 -4.35
N ASP A 246 -1.05 3.42 -5.28
CA ASP A 246 0.41 3.41 -5.38
C ASP A 246 0.95 4.83 -5.17
N MET A 247 2.23 4.94 -4.79
CA MET A 247 2.91 6.21 -4.64
C MET A 247 4.25 6.19 -5.38
N LEU A 248 4.83 7.37 -5.54
CA LEU A 248 6.14 7.60 -6.13
C LEU A 248 6.87 8.65 -5.29
N VAL A 249 8.07 8.34 -4.84
CA VAL A 249 9.02 9.31 -4.30
C VAL A 249 9.82 9.85 -5.47
N ALA A 250 9.54 11.08 -5.87
CA ALA A 250 10.12 11.68 -7.05
C ALA A 250 11.50 12.31 -6.77
N ALA A 251 12.32 12.45 -7.80
CA ALA A 251 13.66 13.03 -7.69
C ALA A 251 13.65 14.49 -7.21
N ASN A 252 12.55 15.21 -7.37
CA ASN A 252 12.37 16.58 -6.85
C ASN A 252 12.11 16.63 -5.33
N GLY A 253 12.02 15.48 -4.65
CA GLY A 253 11.78 15.36 -3.21
C GLY A 253 10.31 15.46 -2.80
N LEU A 254 9.40 15.48 -3.76
CA LEU A 254 7.95 15.39 -3.53
C LEU A 254 7.49 13.93 -3.61
N VAL A 255 6.39 13.62 -2.94
CA VAL A 255 5.76 12.31 -3.02
C VAL A 255 4.43 12.43 -3.74
N TYR A 256 4.26 11.66 -4.81
CA TYR A 256 3.02 11.62 -5.58
C TYR A 256 2.25 10.36 -5.26
N VAL A 257 0.94 10.49 -5.01
CA VAL A 257 0.06 9.38 -4.62
C VAL A 257 -1.19 9.38 -5.50
N ALA A 258 -1.51 8.24 -6.10
CA ALA A 258 -2.70 8.09 -6.93
C ALA A 258 -3.90 7.59 -6.12
N ASP A 259 -5.03 8.29 -6.20
CA ASP A 259 -6.32 7.80 -5.69
C ASP A 259 -7.08 7.10 -6.82
N ASN A 260 -7.21 5.80 -6.65
CA ASN A 260 -7.76 4.91 -7.67
C ASN A 260 -9.28 5.06 -7.87
N ILE A 261 -10.02 5.49 -6.84
CA ILE A 261 -11.49 5.57 -6.86
C ILE A 261 -12.01 6.98 -7.12
N GLN A 262 -11.15 8.00 -6.94
CA GLN A 262 -11.55 9.41 -7.06
C GLN A 262 -10.82 10.16 -8.19
N ASP A 263 -9.99 9.47 -8.99
CA ASP A 263 -9.18 10.06 -10.07
C ASP A 263 -8.36 11.28 -9.64
N ARG A 264 -7.66 11.16 -8.51
CA ARG A 264 -6.85 12.24 -7.95
C ARG A 264 -5.38 11.85 -7.89
N LEU A 265 -4.53 12.83 -8.15
CA LEU A 265 -3.11 12.77 -7.90
C LEU A 265 -2.80 13.72 -6.74
N TYR A 266 -2.36 13.19 -5.62
CA TYR A 266 -1.86 13.98 -4.50
C TYR A 266 -0.37 14.23 -4.70
N GLU A 267 0.06 15.47 -4.51
CA GLU A 267 1.44 15.90 -4.41
C GLU A 267 1.69 16.31 -2.96
N VAL A 268 2.55 15.59 -2.27
CA VAL A 268 2.89 15.81 -0.85
C VAL A 268 4.32 16.29 -0.76
N ASP A 269 4.53 17.43 -0.11
CA ASP A 269 5.84 17.92 0.29
C ASP A 269 6.11 17.53 1.76
N PRO A 270 6.93 16.51 2.02
CA PRO A 270 7.18 16.05 3.38
C PRO A 270 8.02 17.00 4.22
N LYS A 271 8.66 18.02 3.60
CA LYS A 271 9.47 19.02 4.30
C LYS A 271 8.61 20.16 4.85
N THR A 272 7.59 20.56 4.10
CA THR A 272 6.71 21.67 4.47
C THR A 272 5.33 21.21 4.92
N ASN A 273 5.05 19.91 4.88
CA ASN A 273 3.75 19.31 5.19
C ASN A 273 2.61 19.91 4.34
N ARG A 274 2.90 20.22 3.09
CA ARG A 274 1.88 20.74 2.16
C ARG A 274 1.39 19.62 1.24
N VAL A 275 0.10 19.60 1.02
CA VAL A 275 -0.57 18.67 0.11
C VAL A 275 -1.28 19.46 -0.98
N THR A 276 -1.03 19.12 -2.23
CA THR A 276 -1.76 19.64 -3.39
C THR A 276 -2.47 18.49 -4.07
N VAL A 277 -3.69 18.70 -4.52
CA VAL A 277 -4.48 17.68 -5.23
C VAL A 277 -4.69 18.12 -6.67
N TYR A 278 -4.46 17.22 -7.61
CA TYR A 278 -4.75 17.41 -9.04
C TYR A 278 -5.81 16.41 -9.47
N LYS A 279 -6.82 16.85 -10.21
CA LYS A 279 -7.80 15.95 -10.83
C LYS A 279 -7.22 15.40 -12.11
N ILE A 280 -7.15 14.07 -12.22
CA ILE A 280 -6.70 13.40 -13.45
C ILE A 280 -7.77 13.61 -14.52
N PRO A 281 -7.43 14.17 -15.70
CA PRO A 281 -8.42 14.52 -16.71
C PRO A 281 -9.00 13.27 -17.39
N HIS A 282 -10.21 13.42 -17.87
CA HIS A 282 -10.89 12.48 -18.74
C HIS A 282 -11.45 13.22 -19.96
N ARG A 283 -11.76 12.49 -21.03
CA ARG A 283 -12.37 13.08 -22.24
C ARG A 283 -13.86 13.31 -22.02
N GLU A 284 -14.40 14.31 -22.70
CA GLU A 284 -15.84 14.54 -22.71
C GLU A 284 -16.60 13.30 -23.20
N GLY A 285 -17.68 12.95 -22.53
CA GLY A 285 -18.51 11.78 -22.83
C GLY A 285 -18.00 10.44 -22.28
N GLU A 286 -16.83 10.39 -21.64
CA GLU A 286 -16.36 9.20 -20.94
C GLU A 286 -17.23 8.93 -19.70
N ARG A 287 -17.55 7.65 -19.50
CA ARG A 287 -18.43 7.23 -18.41
C ARG A 287 -17.66 6.96 -17.14
N ASN A 288 -18.26 7.26 -16.01
CA ASN A 288 -17.79 6.82 -14.71
C ASN A 288 -17.51 5.31 -14.70
N GLY A 289 -16.36 4.92 -14.16
CA GLY A 289 -15.87 3.54 -14.19
C GLY A 289 -15.22 3.09 -15.49
N GLY A 290 -15.31 3.86 -16.57
CA GLY A 290 -14.69 3.55 -17.85
C GLY A 290 -14.95 2.11 -18.30
N LEU A 291 -13.91 1.37 -18.68
CA LEU A 291 -13.97 -0.05 -19.02
C LEU A 291 -14.36 -0.96 -17.85
N LEU A 292 -14.19 -0.49 -16.61
CA LEU A 292 -14.54 -1.19 -15.38
C LEU A 292 -15.91 -0.79 -14.81
N ALA A 293 -16.73 -0.02 -15.55
CA ALA A 293 -18.02 0.49 -15.06
C ALA A 293 -18.93 -0.61 -14.48
N ALA A 294 -18.89 -1.81 -15.04
CA ALA A 294 -19.62 -2.96 -14.52
C ALA A 294 -19.25 -3.33 -13.06
N ARG A 295 -17.97 -3.20 -12.73
CA ARG A 295 -17.43 -3.45 -11.39
C ARG A 295 -17.70 -2.28 -10.46
N LEU A 296 -17.37 -1.07 -10.91
CA LEU A 296 -17.35 0.13 -10.07
C LEU A 296 -18.75 0.65 -9.72
N LYS A 297 -19.77 0.43 -10.57
CA LYS A 297 -21.16 0.84 -10.29
C LYS A 297 -21.73 0.31 -8.96
N ASN A 298 -21.14 -0.74 -8.40
CA ASN A 298 -21.57 -1.33 -7.14
C ASN A 298 -20.81 -0.77 -5.92
N PHE A 299 -19.81 0.10 -6.12
CA PHE A 299 -19.07 0.73 -5.05
C PHE A 299 -19.93 1.83 -4.40
N PRO A 300 -19.76 2.09 -3.10
CA PRO A 300 -20.60 3.03 -2.37
C PRO A 300 -20.57 4.46 -2.94
N LYS A 301 -19.40 4.93 -3.27
CA LYS A 301 -19.14 6.21 -3.91
C LYS A 301 -17.86 6.08 -4.75
N HIS A 302 -17.91 6.51 -5.98
CA HIS A 302 -16.70 6.68 -6.78
C HIS A 302 -16.90 7.84 -7.75
N ASP A 303 -15.84 8.59 -7.99
CA ASP A 303 -15.77 9.65 -8.99
C ASP A 303 -14.55 9.39 -9.86
N SER A 304 -14.49 8.17 -10.42
CA SER A 304 -13.37 7.71 -11.21
C SER A 304 -13.82 7.31 -12.60
N THR A 305 -13.23 7.94 -13.60
CA THR A 305 -13.33 7.57 -15.01
C THR A 305 -12.06 6.82 -15.45
N SER A 306 -10.93 7.19 -14.89
CA SER A 306 -9.59 6.67 -15.22
C SER A 306 -9.16 5.51 -14.35
N ASN A 307 -9.48 5.54 -13.05
CA ASN A 307 -9.06 4.55 -12.07
C ASN A 307 -7.51 4.49 -11.98
N ALA A 308 -6.90 5.63 -11.62
CA ALA A 308 -5.45 5.79 -11.53
C ALA A 308 -4.81 4.74 -10.61
N HIS A 309 -3.73 4.08 -11.05
CA HIS A 309 -3.24 2.90 -10.38
C HIS A 309 -1.78 3.00 -9.94
N SER A 310 -0.83 3.00 -10.86
CA SER A 310 0.60 2.94 -10.56
C SER A 310 1.33 4.11 -11.23
N LEU A 311 2.44 4.55 -10.63
CA LEU A 311 3.20 5.71 -11.05
C LEU A 311 4.66 5.35 -11.32
N ALA A 312 5.28 6.05 -12.28
CA ALA A 312 6.72 5.98 -12.51
C ALA A 312 7.22 7.33 -13.06
N GLU A 313 8.45 7.71 -12.69
CA GLU A 313 9.08 8.97 -13.08
C GLU A 313 10.06 8.75 -14.23
N SER A 314 10.05 9.65 -15.19
CA SER A 314 11.11 9.79 -16.19
C SER A 314 12.39 10.32 -15.53
N ARG A 315 13.51 9.68 -15.82
CA ARG A 315 14.82 10.12 -15.34
C ARG A 315 15.40 11.29 -16.14
N VAL A 316 14.80 11.64 -17.27
CA VAL A 316 15.28 12.68 -18.18
C VAL A 316 14.72 14.04 -17.81
N ASP A 317 13.43 14.12 -17.53
CA ASP A 317 12.72 15.39 -17.32
C ASP A 317 11.83 15.43 -16.08
N GLY A 318 11.74 14.31 -15.33
CA GLY A 318 10.93 14.23 -14.13
C GLY A 318 9.41 14.13 -14.38
N HIS A 319 8.99 13.92 -15.62
CA HIS A 319 7.58 13.68 -15.90
C HIS A 319 7.10 12.38 -15.26
N ILE A 320 5.87 12.37 -14.78
CA ILE A 320 5.27 11.24 -14.07
C ILE A 320 4.26 10.54 -14.97
N PHE A 321 4.47 9.25 -15.16
CA PHE A 321 3.55 8.40 -15.91
C PHE A 321 2.64 7.65 -14.96
N ILE A 322 1.34 7.61 -15.30
CA ILE A 322 0.29 7.01 -14.47
C ILE A 322 -0.51 6.03 -15.33
N THR A 323 -0.73 4.81 -14.84
CA THR A 323 -1.58 3.82 -15.50
C THR A 323 -3.04 4.01 -15.09
N PRO A 324 -3.95 4.39 -16.00
CA PRO A 324 -5.39 4.48 -15.73
C PRO A 324 -6.05 3.13 -16.02
N SER A 325 -6.26 2.29 -14.99
CA SER A 325 -6.75 0.91 -15.16
C SER A 325 -8.11 0.78 -15.85
N ALA A 326 -8.93 1.83 -15.81
CA ALA A 326 -10.25 1.85 -16.46
C ALA A 326 -10.23 2.38 -17.90
N GLN A 327 -9.08 2.75 -18.44
CA GLN A 327 -8.95 3.34 -19.77
C GLN A 327 -7.85 2.65 -20.59
N ARG A 328 -7.90 2.83 -21.92
CA ARG A 328 -6.87 2.38 -22.86
C ARG A 328 -5.93 3.54 -23.17
N ARG A 329 -5.15 3.93 -22.19
CA ARG A 329 -4.19 5.04 -22.35
C ARG A 329 -3.09 4.96 -21.32
N LEU A 330 -2.09 5.79 -21.50
CA LEU A 330 -1.14 6.19 -20.48
C LEU A 330 -1.37 7.67 -20.19
N VAL A 331 -1.32 8.06 -18.92
CA VAL A 331 -1.40 9.46 -18.50
C VAL A 331 -0.01 9.94 -18.16
N GLU A 332 0.40 11.09 -18.68
CA GLU A 332 1.64 11.78 -18.35
C GLU A 332 1.31 13.08 -17.62
N PHE A 333 1.97 13.33 -16.50
CA PHE A 333 1.87 14.56 -15.72
C PHE A 333 3.22 15.26 -15.70
N ASP A 334 3.25 16.53 -16.07
CA ASP A 334 4.42 17.39 -15.96
C ASP A 334 4.40 18.12 -14.61
N PRO A 335 5.31 17.80 -13.65
CA PRO A 335 5.36 18.46 -12.36
C PRO A 335 5.71 19.95 -12.41
N ALA A 336 6.35 20.43 -13.49
CA ALA A 336 6.73 21.83 -13.61
C ALA A 336 5.55 22.72 -14.06
N THR A 337 4.81 22.28 -15.06
CA THR A 337 3.66 23.02 -15.62
C THR A 337 2.32 22.63 -15.03
N LYS A 338 2.27 21.49 -14.28
CA LYS A 338 1.06 20.86 -13.74
C LYS A 338 0.08 20.40 -14.81
N ALA A 339 0.56 20.21 -16.02
CA ALA A 339 -0.23 19.77 -17.18
C ALA A 339 -0.29 18.25 -17.28
N PHE A 340 -1.43 17.75 -17.77
CA PHE A 340 -1.61 16.34 -18.09
C PHE A 340 -1.65 16.14 -19.61
N THR A 341 -1.02 15.07 -20.08
CA THR A 341 -1.10 14.59 -21.46
C THR A 341 -1.65 13.17 -21.47
N LEU A 342 -2.59 12.88 -22.39
CA LEU A 342 -3.22 11.58 -22.52
C LEU A 342 -2.72 10.89 -23.80
N HIS A 343 -2.00 9.77 -23.65
CA HIS A 343 -1.47 8.95 -24.75
C HIS A 343 -2.39 7.75 -24.95
N GLU A 344 -3.16 7.74 -26.05
CA GLU A 344 -4.15 6.69 -26.33
C GLU A 344 -3.50 5.40 -26.84
N MET A 345 -4.01 4.26 -26.39
CA MET A 345 -3.64 2.92 -26.82
C MET A 345 -4.75 2.34 -27.71
N ASP A 346 -4.37 1.70 -28.84
CA ASP A 346 -5.33 1.07 -29.74
C ASP A 346 -6.00 -0.17 -29.14
N GLU A 347 -5.26 -0.88 -28.26
CA GLU A 347 -5.72 -2.12 -27.63
C GLU A 347 -5.30 -2.22 -26.17
N GLY A 348 -5.68 -3.30 -25.53
CA GLY A 348 -5.34 -3.59 -24.14
C GLY A 348 -6.51 -3.36 -23.17
N PHE A 349 -6.42 -3.98 -22.00
CA PHE A 349 -7.40 -3.85 -20.94
C PHE A 349 -6.73 -3.94 -19.57
N TYR A 350 -6.93 -2.91 -18.75
CA TYR A 350 -6.41 -2.81 -17.40
C TYR A 350 -4.88 -2.54 -17.34
N PRO A 351 -4.38 -1.38 -17.80
CA PRO A 351 -3.02 -0.92 -17.51
C PRO A 351 -2.79 -0.94 -15.99
N HIS A 352 -1.65 -1.51 -15.55
CA HIS A 352 -1.45 -1.78 -14.13
C HIS A 352 -0.08 -1.28 -13.64
N THR A 353 0.83 -2.16 -13.22
CA THR A 353 2.14 -1.78 -12.68
C THR A 353 3.05 -1.23 -13.77
N ILE A 354 3.75 -0.13 -13.49
CA ILE A 354 4.53 0.65 -14.44
C ILE A 354 5.99 0.82 -13.99
N ARG A 355 6.94 0.86 -14.94
CA ARG A 355 8.36 1.18 -14.73
C ARG A 355 8.91 1.94 -15.93
N VAL A 356 9.96 2.73 -15.69
CA VAL A 356 10.73 3.43 -16.74
C VAL A 356 12.13 2.82 -16.83
N ASP A 357 12.56 2.47 -18.04
CA ASP A 357 13.87 1.86 -18.27
C ASP A 357 14.99 2.90 -18.44
N GLN A 358 16.24 2.43 -18.65
CA GLN A 358 17.40 3.29 -18.81
C GLN A 358 17.40 4.08 -20.15
N LYS A 359 16.56 3.70 -21.10
CA LYS A 359 16.34 4.41 -22.37
C LYS A 359 15.11 5.35 -22.29
N ASP A 360 14.59 5.58 -21.09
CA ASP A 360 13.42 6.41 -20.78
C ASP A 360 12.14 5.93 -21.49
N ARG A 361 12.04 4.61 -21.79
CA ARG A 361 10.82 3.98 -22.28
C ARG A 361 9.95 3.54 -21.10
N VAL A 362 8.65 3.70 -21.24
CA VAL A 362 7.69 3.39 -20.19
C VAL A 362 7.10 2.00 -20.40
N TRP A 363 7.34 1.11 -19.47
CA TRP A 363 6.88 -0.29 -19.51
C TRP A 363 5.80 -0.53 -18.47
N PHE A 364 4.72 -1.19 -18.84
CA PHE A 364 3.65 -1.53 -17.91
C PHE A 364 2.91 -2.81 -18.29
N THR A 365 2.37 -3.49 -17.28
CA THR A 365 1.51 -4.64 -17.50
C THR A 365 0.11 -4.19 -17.92
N VAL A 366 -0.52 -4.94 -18.85
CA VAL A 366 -1.91 -4.77 -19.26
C VAL A 366 -2.66 -6.01 -18.81
N ALA A 367 -3.05 -5.98 -17.53
CA ALA A 367 -3.26 -7.17 -16.74
C ALA A 367 -4.40 -8.08 -17.19
N LEU A 368 -5.54 -7.52 -17.61
CA LEU A 368 -6.70 -8.33 -17.98
C LEU A 368 -6.63 -8.87 -19.41
N SER A 369 -5.90 -8.21 -20.32
CA SER A 369 -5.67 -8.69 -21.69
C SER A 369 -4.42 -9.57 -21.84
N ASN A 370 -3.72 -9.87 -20.74
CA ASN A 370 -2.52 -10.70 -20.74
C ASN A 370 -1.40 -10.16 -21.63
N GLN A 371 -1.10 -8.88 -21.50
CA GLN A 371 -0.10 -8.17 -22.31
C GLN A 371 0.88 -7.40 -21.41
N VAL A 372 2.02 -7.05 -21.99
CA VAL A 372 2.91 -5.99 -21.50
C VAL A 372 2.99 -4.93 -22.60
N ALA A 373 2.88 -3.67 -22.22
CA ALA A 373 3.03 -2.55 -23.13
C ALA A 373 4.34 -1.81 -22.89
N MET A 374 4.93 -1.29 -23.95
CA MET A 374 6.03 -0.34 -23.91
C MET A 374 5.62 0.92 -24.68
N PHE A 375 5.76 2.08 -24.06
CA PHE A 375 5.60 3.37 -24.68
C PHE A 375 6.98 4.00 -24.92
N ASP A 376 7.28 4.26 -26.17
CA ASP A 376 8.49 4.96 -26.58
C ASP A 376 8.20 6.47 -26.64
N ARG A 377 8.78 7.22 -25.75
CA ARG A 377 8.59 8.66 -25.62
C ARG A 377 9.13 9.43 -26.82
N THR A 378 10.16 8.91 -27.50
CA THR A 378 10.76 9.59 -28.67
C THR A 378 9.84 9.52 -29.88
N THR A 379 9.24 8.36 -30.10
CA THR A 379 8.36 8.13 -31.25
C THR A 379 6.88 8.32 -30.94
N GLN A 380 6.52 8.47 -29.66
CA GLN A 380 5.15 8.57 -29.15
C GLN A 380 4.28 7.36 -29.55
N ARG A 381 4.89 6.16 -29.57
CA ARG A 381 4.23 4.92 -30.01
C ARG A 381 4.25 3.85 -28.93
N PHE A 382 3.18 3.06 -28.92
CA PHE A 382 3.09 1.86 -28.10
C PHE A 382 3.56 0.63 -28.87
N THR A 383 4.28 -0.26 -28.19
CA THR A 383 4.54 -1.63 -28.63
C THR A 383 3.86 -2.57 -27.65
N MET A 384 2.98 -3.45 -28.15
CA MET A 384 2.27 -4.42 -27.35
C MET A 384 2.95 -5.79 -27.46
N TYR A 385 3.19 -6.42 -26.32
CA TYR A 385 3.74 -7.77 -26.21
C TYR A 385 2.64 -8.71 -25.73
N ASP A 386 2.08 -9.52 -26.65
CA ASP A 386 1.12 -10.57 -26.32
C ASP A 386 1.84 -11.71 -25.57
N LEU A 387 1.42 -11.96 -24.33
CA LEU A 387 2.03 -13.00 -23.53
C LEU A 387 1.46 -14.39 -23.89
N PRO A 388 2.28 -15.46 -23.91
CA PRO A 388 1.82 -16.81 -24.22
C PRO A 388 0.64 -17.25 -23.37
N THR A 389 -0.33 -17.93 -23.96
CA THR A 389 -1.49 -18.52 -23.28
C THR A 389 -1.34 -20.04 -23.15
N ARG A 390 -1.91 -20.63 -22.09
CA ARG A 390 -1.88 -22.06 -21.81
C ARG A 390 -3.07 -22.80 -22.47
N GLY A 391 -3.36 -22.45 -23.73
CA GLY A 391 -4.38 -23.09 -24.53
C GLY A 391 -5.56 -22.18 -24.90
N PHE A 392 -6.48 -22.74 -25.68
CA PHE A 392 -7.56 -22.00 -26.34
C PHE A 392 -8.50 -21.26 -25.37
N ARG A 393 -8.83 -21.84 -24.21
CA ARG A 393 -9.74 -21.20 -23.24
C ARG A 393 -9.14 -19.93 -22.65
N GLU A 394 -7.87 -19.97 -22.28
CA GLU A 394 -7.16 -18.82 -21.74
C GLU A 394 -7.02 -17.72 -22.81
N TRP A 395 -6.68 -18.11 -24.04
CA TRP A 395 -6.65 -17.21 -25.19
C TRP A 395 -8.02 -16.53 -25.42
N LEU A 396 -9.11 -17.31 -25.42
CA LEU A 396 -10.45 -16.79 -25.62
C LEU A 396 -10.84 -15.76 -24.52
N ASN A 397 -10.56 -16.10 -23.27
CA ASN A 397 -10.87 -15.21 -22.15
C ASN A 397 -10.09 -13.90 -22.21
N THR A 398 -8.81 -13.94 -22.54
CA THR A 398 -7.97 -12.74 -22.59
C THR A 398 -8.32 -11.89 -23.81
N ARG A 399 -8.59 -12.51 -24.97
CA ARG A 399 -8.92 -11.80 -26.22
C ARG A 399 -10.25 -11.07 -26.15
N TYR A 400 -11.25 -11.65 -25.48
CA TYR A 400 -12.62 -11.11 -25.39
C TYR A 400 -12.98 -10.62 -24.00
N ILE A 401 -11.98 -10.30 -23.18
CA ILE A 401 -12.20 -9.87 -21.79
C ILE A 401 -13.12 -8.66 -21.67
N GLY A 402 -13.07 -7.72 -22.62
CA GLY A 402 -13.97 -6.57 -22.68
C GLY A 402 -15.43 -6.97 -22.85
N ALA A 403 -15.72 -7.98 -23.68
CA ALA A 403 -17.07 -8.53 -23.83
C ALA A 403 -17.52 -9.25 -22.57
N VAL A 404 -16.64 -9.97 -21.90
CA VAL A 404 -16.91 -10.61 -20.59
C VAL A 404 -17.33 -9.56 -19.57
N PHE A 405 -16.59 -8.48 -19.44
CA PHE A 405 -16.93 -7.38 -18.52
C PHE A 405 -18.26 -6.71 -18.90
N LYS A 406 -18.55 -6.55 -20.18
CA LYS A 406 -19.82 -6.00 -20.65
C LYS A 406 -21.00 -6.90 -20.28
N LEU A 407 -20.88 -8.22 -20.47
CA LEU A 407 -21.89 -9.19 -20.05
C LEU A 407 -22.10 -9.17 -18.54
N MET A 408 -21.02 -9.13 -17.77
CA MET A 408 -21.11 -8.97 -16.30
C MET A 408 -21.83 -7.67 -15.92
N SER A 409 -21.66 -6.58 -16.68
CA SER A 409 -22.37 -5.32 -16.42
C SER A 409 -23.87 -5.43 -16.60
N TRP A 410 -24.32 -6.33 -17.44
CA TRP A 410 -25.74 -6.62 -17.64
C TRP A 410 -26.32 -7.60 -16.62
N GLY A 411 -25.50 -8.04 -15.64
CA GLY A 411 -25.93 -8.97 -14.59
C GLY A 411 -25.89 -10.43 -15.03
N VAL A 412 -25.29 -10.76 -16.17
CA VAL A 412 -25.12 -12.15 -16.63
C VAL A 412 -24.20 -12.89 -15.64
N PRO A 413 -24.66 -13.96 -14.97
CA PRO A 413 -23.88 -14.65 -13.94
C PRO A 413 -22.86 -15.61 -14.59
N LEU A 414 -21.89 -15.06 -15.31
CA LEU A 414 -20.89 -15.84 -16.05
C LEU A 414 -20.11 -16.80 -15.15
N ALA A 415 -19.90 -16.44 -13.89
CA ALA A 415 -19.22 -17.30 -12.91
C ALA A 415 -20.00 -18.61 -12.65
N ASN A 416 -21.33 -18.63 -12.88
CA ASN A 416 -22.14 -19.83 -12.73
C ASN A 416 -22.13 -20.71 -13.99
N TRP A 417 -21.81 -20.14 -15.13
CA TRP A 417 -21.87 -20.82 -16.44
C TRP A 417 -20.51 -21.24 -16.95
N LEU A 418 -19.48 -20.49 -16.59
CA LEU A 418 -18.09 -20.83 -16.93
C LEU A 418 -17.45 -21.51 -15.73
N PRO A 419 -17.07 -22.81 -15.83
CA PRO A 419 -16.39 -23.46 -14.73
C PRO A 419 -15.09 -22.70 -14.43
N VAL A 420 -15.07 -22.02 -13.32
CA VAL A 420 -13.84 -21.49 -12.73
C VAL A 420 -13.18 -22.65 -12.03
N ASP A 421 -12.20 -23.23 -12.69
CA ASP A 421 -11.33 -24.22 -12.06
C ASP A 421 -10.46 -23.50 -11.01
N ARG A 422 -10.25 -24.10 -9.85
CA ARG A 422 -9.31 -23.61 -8.83
C ARG A 422 -7.89 -23.42 -9.39
N ALA A 423 -7.51 -24.25 -10.37
CA ALA A 423 -6.22 -24.20 -11.04
C ALA A 423 -6.16 -23.23 -12.23
N ALA A 424 -7.31 -22.77 -12.76
CA ALA A 424 -7.37 -21.91 -13.93
C ALA A 424 -8.37 -20.77 -13.68
N THR A 425 -7.92 -19.71 -13.07
CA THR A 425 -8.73 -18.56 -12.67
C THR A 425 -9.14 -17.63 -13.82
N GLY A 426 -9.01 -18.07 -15.06
CA GLY A 426 -9.57 -17.43 -16.27
C GLY A 426 -8.62 -16.50 -17.00
N THR A 427 -8.04 -15.48 -16.36
CA THR A 427 -7.01 -14.62 -16.95
C THR A 427 -5.70 -14.80 -16.21
N PRO A 428 -4.56 -14.87 -16.92
CA PRO A 428 -3.25 -15.07 -16.29
C PRO A 428 -2.86 -13.94 -15.34
N LEU A 429 -3.31 -12.74 -15.61
CA LEU A 429 -3.13 -11.52 -14.84
C LEU A 429 -1.63 -11.18 -14.63
N PRO A 430 -0.89 -10.74 -15.68
CA PRO A 430 0.40 -10.13 -15.50
C PRO A 430 0.24 -8.91 -14.59
N TYR A 431 0.92 -8.93 -13.43
CA TYR A 431 0.66 -7.98 -12.35
C TYR A 431 1.87 -7.11 -12.08
N GLY A 432 2.89 -7.62 -11.42
CA GLY A 432 4.13 -6.93 -11.16
C GLY A 432 5.05 -6.90 -12.38
N ILE A 433 5.81 -5.83 -12.53
CA ILE A 433 6.84 -5.65 -13.55
C ILE A 433 8.05 -4.94 -12.93
N ASP A 434 9.26 -5.34 -13.31
CA ASP A 434 10.48 -4.62 -13.00
C ASP A 434 11.55 -4.85 -14.08
N ILE A 435 12.60 -4.02 -14.07
CA ILE A 435 13.63 -4.02 -15.09
C ILE A 435 14.98 -4.25 -14.43
N THR A 436 15.69 -5.30 -14.86
CA THR A 436 17.02 -5.60 -14.38
C THR A 436 18.06 -4.63 -14.91
N PRO A 437 19.24 -4.51 -14.26
CA PRO A 437 20.31 -3.61 -14.72
C PRO A 437 20.78 -3.83 -16.17
N ASP A 438 20.65 -5.05 -16.68
CA ASP A 438 20.94 -5.42 -18.08
C ASP A 438 19.80 -5.06 -19.06
N GLY A 439 18.77 -4.37 -18.59
CA GLY A 439 17.64 -3.88 -19.39
C GLY A 439 16.58 -4.92 -19.74
N LYS A 440 16.63 -6.12 -19.17
CA LYS A 440 15.60 -7.14 -19.34
C LYS A 440 14.36 -6.80 -18.53
N VAL A 441 13.18 -7.02 -19.10
CA VAL A 441 11.89 -6.69 -18.48
C VAL A 441 11.27 -7.96 -17.91
N TRP A 442 11.14 -8.01 -16.58
CA TRP A 442 10.56 -9.13 -15.87
C TRP A 442 9.15 -8.82 -15.39
N PHE A 443 8.25 -9.79 -15.46
CA PHE A 443 6.88 -9.66 -14.98
C PHE A 443 6.41 -10.93 -14.25
N ALA A 444 5.40 -10.78 -13.38
CA ALA A 444 4.79 -11.88 -12.65
C ALA A 444 3.34 -12.09 -13.11
N ARG A 445 2.90 -13.33 -13.27
CA ARG A 445 1.53 -13.71 -13.64
C ARG A 445 0.83 -14.38 -12.45
N LEU A 446 0.00 -13.59 -11.76
CA LEU A 446 -0.59 -13.94 -10.47
C LEU A 446 -1.41 -15.24 -10.50
N HIS A 447 -2.18 -15.47 -11.55
CA HIS A 447 -3.13 -16.59 -11.60
C HIS A 447 -2.60 -17.84 -12.33
N THR A 448 -1.39 -17.80 -12.85
CA THR A 448 -0.82 -18.93 -13.59
C THR A 448 0.46 -19.47 -12.98
N ASP A 449 0.86 -18.94 -11.82
CA ASP A 449 2.05 -19.37 -11.08
C ASP A 449 3.30 -19.33 -11.99
N GLU A 450 3.51 -18.21 -12.67
CA GLU A 450 4.61 -18.01 -13.60
C GLU A 450 5.22 -16.62 -13.45
N ILE A 451 6.52 -16.53 -13.72
CA ILE A 451 7.18 -15.28 -14.05
C ILE A 451 7.60 -15.31 -15.51
N GLY A 452 7.78 -14.14 -16.10
CA GLY A 452 8.21 -14.04 -17.49
C GLY A 452 9.27 -12.97 -17.68
N LEU A 453 10.00 -13.12 -18.77
CA LEU A 453 11.06 -12.24 -19.22
C LEU A 453 10.77 -11.79 -20.65
N ILE A 454 10.83 -10.49 -20.91
CA ILE A 454 10.89 -9.91 -22.25
C ILE A 454 12.31 -9.39 -22.46
N ASP A 455 12.89 -9.78 -23.57
CA ASP A 455 14.11 -9.19 -24.10
C ASP A 455 13.72 -8.03 -25.02
N PRO A 456 13.94 -6.77 -24.63
CA PRO A 456 13.50 -5.62 -25.42
C PRO A 456 14.17 -5.48 -26.80
N ASP A 457 15.35 -6.04 -26.97
CA ASP A 457 16.11 -5.92 -28.22
C ASP A 457 15.66 -6.93 -29.28
N SER A 458 15.29 -8.14 -28.85
CA SER A 458 14.80 -9.21 -29.74
C SER A 458 13.29 -9.39 -29.76
N GLY A 459 12.57 -8.81 -28.77
CA GLY A 459 11.15 -9.03 -28.55
C GLY A 459 10.81 -10.43 -28.02
N LYS A 460 11.82 -11.27 -27.70
CA LYS A 460 11.61 -12.64 -27.24
C LYS A 460 11.02 -12.67 -25.83
N ILE A 461 9.95 -13.47 -25.68
CA ILE A 461 9.31 -13.72 -24.38
C ILE A 461 9.67 -15.13 -23.91
N THR A 462 10.09 -15.23 -22.65
CA THR A 462 10.39 -16.50 -21.98
C THR A 462 9.53 -16.62 -20.74
N MET A 463 8.84 -17.75 -20.55
CA MET A 463 8.02 -18.03 -19.38
C MET A 463 8.72 -19.06 -18.48
N ILE A 464 8.62 -18.87 -17.16
CA ILE A 464 9.22 -19.72 -16.14
C ILE A 464 8.15 -20.02 -15.09
N ALA A 465 7.85 -21.33 -14.90
CA ALA A 465 6.93 -21.76 -13.86
C ALA A 465 7.55 -21.55 -12.47
N THR A 466 6.76 -21.05 -11.51
CA THR A 466 7.21 -20.88 -10.13
C THR A 466 6.88 -22.10 -9.29
N PRO A 467 7.73 -22.50 -8.33
CA PRO A 467 7.46 -23.59 -7.39
C PRO A 467 6.51 -23.17 -6.24
N PHE A 468 5.85 -22.02 -6.38
CA PHE A 468 4.92 -21.44 -5.40
C PHE A 468 3.72 -20.81 -6.11
N LYS A 469 2.67 -20.51 -5.33
CA LYS A 469 1.41 -19.95 -5.83
C LYS A 469 1.40 -18.43 -5.78
N GLY A 470 0.75 -17.85 -6.77
CA GLY A 470 0.40 -16.44 -6.80
C GLY A 470 1.57 -15.46 -6.79
N PRO A 471 2.55 -15.57 -7.71
CA PRO A 471 3.56 -14.54 -7.88
C PRO A 471 2.89 -13.22 -8.23
N ARG A 472 3.00 -12.20 -7.35
CA ARG A 472 2.21 -10.99 -7.53
C ARG A 472 3.04 -9.79 -7.95
N ARG A 473 3.80 -9.18 -7.05
CA ARG A 473 4.75 -8.12 -7.38
C ARG A 473 6.17 -8.63 -7.29
N LEU A 474 7.04 -8.07 -8.09
CA LEU A 474 8.46 -8.41 -8.10
C LEU A 474 9.31 -7.13 -8.21
N ARG A 475 10.50 -7.20 -7.67
CA ARG A 475 11.54 -6.18 -7.74
C ARG A 475 12.90 -6.83 -7.87
N THR A 476 13.83 -6.11 -8.48
CA THR A 476 15.22 -6.54 -8.64
C THR A 476 16.11 -5.95 -7.53
N ASP A 477 17.07 -6.73 -7.05
CA ASP A 477 18.12 -6.20 -6.19
C ASP A 477 19.32 -5.67 -7.01
N ALA A 478 20.33 -5.17 -6.31
CA ALA A 478 21.55 -4.64 -6.95
C ALA A 478 22.35 -5.69 -7.73
N ALA A 479 22.20 -6.98 -7.39
CA ALA A 479 22.83 -8.10 -8.07
C ALA A 479 22.01 -8.64 -9.25
N GLY A 480 20.84 -8.03 -9.55
CA GLY A 480 19.94 -8.47 -10.61
C GLY A 480 19.10 -9.69 -10.27
N LYS A 481 19.05 -10.12 -9.01
CA LYS A 481 18.14 -11.16 -8.56
C LYS A 481 16.74 -10.59 -8.37
N LEU A 482 15.72 -11.42 -8.62
CA LEU A 482 14.33 -11.03 -8.48
C LEU A 482 13.83 -11.42 -7.08
N TRP A 483 13.16 -10.50 -6.43
CA TRP A 483 12.41 -10.74 -5.21
C TRP A 483 10.92 -10.66 -5.52
N ILE A 484 10.17 -11.70 -5.17
CA ILE A 484 8.79 -11.94 -5.62
C ILE A 484 7.92 -12.24 -4.42
N THR A 485 6.74 -11.61 -4.32
CA THR A 485 5.76 -11.98 -3.30
C THR A 485 5.03 -13.26 -3.72
N ALA A 486 5.09 -14.30 -2.88
CA ALA A 486 4.21 -15.48 -2.95
C ALA A 486 2.91 -15.15 -2.22
N PHE A 487 2.04 -14.38 -2.88
CA PHE A 487 0.93 -13.64 -2.28
C PHE A 487 0.03 -14.47 -1.35
N PRO A 488 -0.56 -15.61 -1.78
CA PRO A 488 -1.42 -16.39 -0.90
C PRO A 488 -0.65 -17.30 0.09
N GLU A 489 0.67 -17.36 -0.02
CA GLU A 489 1.48 -18.31 0.76
C GLU A 489 2.25 -17.66 1.91
N SER A 490 2.03 -16.36 2.21
CA SER A 490 2.70 -15.64 3.29
C SER A 490 4.23 -15.72 3.23
N ALA A 491 4.81 -15.56 2.03
CA ALA A 491 6.25 -15.66 1.82
C ALA A 491 6.74 -14.67 0.76
N ILE A 492 8.04 -14.42 0.76
CA ILE A 492 8.76 -13.87 -0.40
C ILE A 492 9.69 -14.93 -0.97
N VAL A 493 10.00 -14.80 -2.24
CA VAL A 493 10.88 -15.75 -2.95
C VAL A 493 11.91 -14.98 -3.75
N ARG A 494 13.18 -15.33 -3.57
CA ARG A 494 14.29 -14.86 -4.40
C ARG A 494 14.48 -15.79 -5.58
N PHE A 495 14.49 -15.24 -6.80
CA PHE A 495 14.85 -15.96 -8.01
C PHE A 495 16.19 -15.45 -8.54
N ASP A 496 17.11 -16.35 -8.84
CA ASP A 496 18.40 -16.06 -9.45
C ASP A 496 18.36 -16.39 -10.95
N PRO A 497 18.34 -15.38 -11.84
CA PRO A 497 18.29 -15.61 -13.29
C PRO A 497 19.48 -16.39 -13.84
N ALA A 498 20.67 -16.29 -13.19
CA ALA A 498 21.87 -16.96 -13.65
C ALA A 498 21.84 -18.49 -13.42
N THR A 499 21.21 -18.93 -12.33
CA THR A 499 21.11 -20.34 -11.96
C THR A 499 19.74 -20.93 -12.14
N SER A 500 18.73 -20.10 -12.42
CA SER A 500 17.30 -20.45 -12.46
C SER A 500 16.79 -21.07 -11.15
N GLN A 501 17.39 -20.72 -10.02
CA GLN A 501 17.02 -21.24 -8.71
C GLN A 501 16.09 -20.29 -7.96
N PHE A 502 15.12 -20.88 -7.24
CA PHE A 502 14.22 -20.20 -6.32
C PHE A 502 14.60 -20.48 -4.88
N THR A 503 14.67 -19.46 -4.04
CA THR A 503 14.87 -19.57 -2.59
C THR A 503 13.70 -18.90 -1.87
N ARG A 504 13.00 -19.62 -0.98
CA ARG A 504 11.83 -19.15 -0.26
C ARG A 504 12.19 -18.64 1.14
N PHE A 505 11.54 -17.56 1.56
CA PHE A 505 11.60 -16.98 2.90
C PHE A 505 10.18 -16.71 3.41
N ASP A 506 9.75 -17.47 4.42
CA ASP A 506 8.43 -17.30 5.03
C ASP A 506 8.38 -16.03 5.86
N LEU A 507 7.25 -15.31 5.84
CA LEU A 507 7.05 -14.14 6.69
C LEU A 507 7.09 -14.54 8.18
N PRO A 508 7.65 -13.68 9.04
CA PRO A 508 7.74 -13.93 10.48
C PRO A 508 6.38 -13.73 11.15
N LEU A 509 5.53 -14.73 11.10
CA LEU A 509 4.14 -14.68 11.58
C LEU A 509 3.84 -15.70 12.67
N SER A 510 2.94 -15.32 13.57
CA SER A 510 2.26 -16.21 14.49
C SER A 510 0.75 -15.93 14.45
N PRO A 511 -0.11 -16.86 13.98
CA PRO A 511 0.25 -18.15 13.34
C PRO A 511 0.81 -17.97 11.93
N LYS A 512 1.54 -18.97 11.44
CA LYS A 512 2.05 -18.99 10.07
C LYS A 512 0.90 -19.02 9.04
N GLY A 513 1.13 -18.42 7.87
CA GLY A 513 0.18 -18.45 6.76
C GLY A 513 -1.05 -17.54 6.93
N GLY A 514 -1.01 -16.58 7.84
CA GLY A 514 -2.10 -15.66 8.11
C GLY A 514 -2.02 -14.31 7.40
N ASP A 515 -0.94 -14.03 6.68
CA ASP A 515 -0.78 -12.77 5.95
C ASP A 515 -0.64 -12.99 4.45
N THR A 516 -0.85 -11.93 3.69
CA THR A 516 -0.75 -11.95 2.24
C THR A 516 0.09 -10.75 1.78
N PRO A 517 1.41 -10.95 1.52
CA PRO A 517 2.30 -9.88 1.09
C PRO A 517 1.88 -9.34 -0.27
N TYR A 518 1.29 -8.14 -0.28
CA TYR A 518 0.77 -7.55 -1.52
C TYR A 518 1.88 -7.12 -2.47
N ALA A 519 2.85 -6.40 -1.93
CA ALA A 519 4.00 -5.90 -2.65
C ALA A 519 5.26 -6.02 -1.81
N LEU A 520 6.36 -5.86 -2.49
CA LEU A 520 7.68 -5.66 -1.90
C LEU A 520 8.47 -4.66 -2.74
N ASN A 521 9.44 -4.01 -2.14
CA ASN A 521 10.47 -3.27 -2.85
C ASN A 521 11.84 -3.47 -2.19
N VAL A 522 12.92 -3.22 -2.93
CA VAL A 522 14.28 -3.45 -2.46
C VAL A 522 15.01 -2.12 -2.33
N ASP A 523 15.37 -1.77 -1.12
CA ASP A 523 16.38 -0.74 -0.87
C ASP A 523 17.74 -1.28 -1.30
N ARG A 524 18.05 -1.08 -2.59
CA ARG A 524 19.22 -1.67 -3.25
C ARG A 524 20.56 -1.26 -2.61
N PRO A 525 20.76 0.03 -2.24
CA PRO A 525 21.99 0.44 -1.58
C PRO A 525 22.25 -0.24 -0.23
N ARG A 526 21.17 -0.57 0.52
CA ARG A 526 21.28 -1.16 1.87
C ARG A 526 21.06 -2.65 1.89
N GLY A 527 20.61 -3.26 0.79
CA GLY A 527 20.31 -4.68 0.72
C GLY A 527 19.14 -5.09 1.60
N ILE A 528 18.12 -4.26 1.72
CA ILE A 528 16.93 -4.52 2.53
C ILE A 528 15.70 -4.67 1.64
N VAL A 529 15.00 -5.79 1.76
CA VAL A 529 13.69 -6.00 1.13
C VAL A 529 12.60 -5.53 2.10
N TRP A 530 11.78 -4.61 1.67
CA TRP A 530 10.59 -4.16 2.40
C TRP A 530 9.35 -4.85 1.84
N VAL A 531 8.47 -5.33 2.72
CA VAL A 531 7.32 -6.14 2.36
C VAL A 531 6.06 -5.64 3.07
N ASN A 532 4.98 -5.45 2.32
CA ASN A 532 3.68 -5.06 2.87
C ASN A 532 2.98 -6.26 3.51
N GLY A 533 2.71 -6.19 4.81
CA GLY A 533 1.92 -7.15 5.56
C GLY A 533 0.45 -6.71 5.63
N ASN A 534 -0.36 -7.18 4.70
CA ASN A 534 -1.72 -6.66 4.51
C ASN A 534 -2.74 -7.12 5.55
N GLN A 535 -2.49 -8.24 6.22
CA GLN A 535 -3.37 -8.77 7.25
C GLN A 535 -2.83 -8.55 8.66
N SER A 536 -1.57 -8.11 8.79
CA SER A 536 -0.86 -7.98 10.06
C SER A 536 -0.72 -6.56 10.58
N ASP A 537 -1.22 -5.57 9.82
CA ASP A 537 -0.99 -4.15 10.12
C ASP A 537 0.49 -3.84 10.31
N SER A 538 1.35 -4.35 9.40
CA SER A 538 2.80 -4.27 9.54
C SER A 538 3.50 -4.06 8.20
N LEU A 539 4.67 -3.43 8.25
CA LEU A 539 5.70 -3.57 7.24
C LEU A 539 6.78 -4.51 7.78
N TYR A 540 7.22 -5.44 6.94
CA TYR A 540 8.36 -6.29 7.25
C TYR A 540 9.59 -5.79 6.50
N THR A 541 10.76 -5.92 7.13
CA THR A 541 12.04 -5.74 6.47
C THR A 541 12.83 -7.05 6.55
N PHE A 542 13.46 -7.40 5.43
CA PHE A 542 14.33 -8.58 5.33
C PHE A 542 15.72 -8.14 4.87
N ASP A 543 16.72 -8.38 5.68
CA ASP A 543 18.12 -8.12 5.34
C ASP A 543 18.65 -9.25 4.45
N ILE A 544 19.06 -8.92 3.23
CA ILE A 544 19.50 -9.90 2.22
C ILE A 544 20.80 -10.61 2.65
N THR A 545 21.65 -9.95 3.44
CA THR A 545 22.95 -10.48 3.82
C THR A 545 22.86 -11.41 5.02
N SER A 546 22.16 -10.99 6.07
CA SER A 546 21.98 -11.79 7.29
C SER A 546 20.82 -12.77 7.22
N GLU A 547 19.95 -12.63 6.21
CA GLU A 547 18.69 -13.36 6.05
C GLU A 547 17.77 -13.26 7.28
N THR A 548 17.75 -12.07 7.93
CA THR A 548 16.96 -11.81 9.13
C THR A 548 15.78 -10.88 8.87
N TRP A 549 14.69 -11.13 9.59
CA TRP A 549 13.47 -10.33 9.53
C TRP A 549 13.39 -9.31 10.67
N ALA A 550 12.79 -8.15 10.38
CA ALA A 550 12.23 -7.27 11.39
C ALA A 550 10.80 -6.89 11.02
N ASN A 551 10.00 -6.57 12.04
CA ASN A 551 8.60 -6.17 11.90
C ASN A 551 8.41 -4.75 12.43
N ILE A 552 7.74 -3.90 11.65
CA ILE A 552 7.38 -2.52 11.98
C ILE A 552 5.85 -2.44 12.00
N PRO A 553 5.22 -2.40 13.19
CA PRO A 553 3.78 -2.27 13.30
C PRO A 553 3.31 -0.89 12.83
N MET A 554 2.20 -0.86 12.12
CA MET A 554 1.59 0.37 11.64
C MET A 554 0.79 1.06 12.76
N PRO A 555 0.70 2.41 12.75
CA PRO A 555 0.03 3.17 13.80
C PRO A 555 -1.46 2.89 13.91
N ARG A 556 -2.12 2.62 12.80
CA ARG A 556 -3.56 2.33 12.73
C ARG A 556 -3.83 0.85 12.61
N ARG A 557 -4.99 0.43 13.11
CA ARG A 557 -5.53 -0.90 12.80
C ARG A 557 -6.23 -0.90 11.45
N VAL A 558 -6.27 -2.07 10.82
CA VAL A 558 -6.87 -2.30 9.49
C VAL A 558 -6.15 -1.49 8.40
N THR A 559 -4.83 -1.48 8.47
CA THR A 559 -3.99 -0.95 7.39
C THR A 559 -3.91 -1.96 6.26
N PHE A 560 -4.01 -1.48 5.04
CA PHE A 560 -3.85 -2.29 3.83
C PHE A 560 -2.99 -1.50 2.86
N THR A 561 -1.70 -1.83 2.82
CA THR A 561 -0.71 -1.09 2.04
C THR A 561 -0.38 -1.84 0.74
N ARG A 562 0.00 -1.13 -0.33
CA ARG A 562 0.10 -1.75 -1.67
C ARG A 562 1.42 -1.57 -2.38
N ASP A 563 2.24 -0.61 -2.00
CA ASP A 563 3.58 -0.41 -2.53
C ASP A 563 4.52 0.14 -1.46
N VAL A 564 5.81 0.12 -1.73
CA VAL A 564 6.85 0.75 -0.91
C VAL A 564 7.83 1.44 -1.85
N GLU A 565 8.13 2.71 -1.59
CA GLU A 565 9.14 3.49 -2.31
C GLU A 565 10.10 4.16 -1.32
N PHE A 566 11.25 4.64 -1.79
CA PHE A 566 12.33 5.11 -0.91
C PHE A 566 12.88 6.47 -1.31
N GLU A 567 13.22 7.26 -0.30
CA GLU A 567 14.21 8.33 -0.46
C GLU A 567 15.63 7.74 -0.55
N PRO A 568 16.60 8.52 -1.07
CA PRO A 568 17.99 8.06 -1.19
C PRO A 568 18.65 7.65 0.13
N ASP A 569 18.18 8.19 1.26
CA ASP A 569 18.67 7.86 2.61
C ASP A 569 18.10 6.54 3.16
N GLY A 570 17.15 5.92 2.46
CA GLY A 570 16.48 4.68 2.85
C GLY A 570 15.20 4.89 3.67
N THR A 571 14.76 6.13 3.85
CA THR A 571 13.42 6.44 4.36
C THR A 571 12.38 5.83 3.44
N ALA A 572 11.50 4.99 4.00
CA ALA A 572 10.50 4.27 3.23
C ALA A 572 9.15 4.99 3.26
N TYR A 573 8.42 4.90 2.15
CA TYR A 573 7.05 5.38 2.03
C TYR A 573 6.12 4.26 1.63
N THR A 574 4.89 4.31 2.16
CA THR A 574 3.76 3.48 1.75
C THR A 574 2.46 4.26 1.94
N ALA A 575 1.31 3.71 1.53
CA ALA A 575 0.02 4.35 1.72
C ALA A 575 -1.06 3.35 2.13
N ILE A 576 -2.05 3.80 2.92
CA ILE A 576 -3.21 2.99 3.30
C ILE A 576 -4.21 3.01 2.14
N ALA A 577 -4.33 1.88 1.47
CA ALA A 577 -5.21 1.68 0.31
C ALA A 577 -6.41 0.76 0.62
N HIS A 578 -6.76 0.59 1.90
CA HIS A 578 -7.91 -0.23 2.31
C HIS A 578 -9.21 0.37 1.79
N PHE A 579 -10.03 -0.45 1.14
CA PHE A 579 -11.36 -0.04 0.71
C PHE A 579 -12.40 -1.08 1.15
N PRO A 580 -13.48 -0.66 1.79
CA PRO A 580 -13.86 0.73 2.12
C PRO A 580 -13.04 1.32 3.29
N GLY A 581 -12.79 2.62 3.23
CA GLY A 581 -11.97 3.33 4.21
C GLY A 581 -12.51 3.31 5.64
N TRP A 582 -13.83 3.19 5.82
CA TRP A 582 -14.44 3.09 7.17
C TRP A 582 -14.12 1.81 7.94
N HIS A 583 -13.42 0.85 7.34
CA HIS A 583 -12.83 -0.27 8.09
C HIS A 583 -11.52 0.12 8.78
N VAL A 584 -10.80 1.09 8.23
CA VAL A 584 -9.57 1.62 8.81
C VAL A 584 -9.88 2.36 10.10
N GLU A 585 -9.05 2.20 11.10
CA GLU A 585 -9.13 3.00 12.33
C GLU A 585 -9.11 4.50 11.97
N ASP A 586 -10.05 5.26 12.49
CA ASP A 586 -10.33 6.67 12.16
C ASP A 586 -10.88 6.91 10.73
N GLY A 587 -11.08 5.89 9.91
CA GLY A 587 -11.68 6.02 8.58
C GLY A 587 -10.84 6.78 7.56
N GLN A 588 -9.52 6.92 7.77
CA GLN A 588 -8.67 7.83 7.02
C GLN A 588 -7.62 7.10 6.19
N SER A 589 -7.60 7.37 4.88
CA SER A 589 -6.45 7.02 4.04
C SER A 589 -5.27 7.97 4.33
N THR A 590 -4.05 7.44 4.41
CA THR A 590 -2.85 8.23 4.69
C THR A 590 -1.68 7.82 3.80
N LEU A 591 -0.82 8.81 3.49
CA LEU A 591 0.55 8.54 3.10
C LEU A 591 1.37 8.32 4.38
N ILE A 592 2.19 7.30 4.40
CA ILE A 592 3.01 6.90 5.55
C ILE A 592 4.49 7.00 5.18
N ARG A 593 5.27 7.66 6.02
CA ARG A 593 6.74 7.68 5.95
C ARG A 593 7.31 6.94 7.16
N VAL A 594 8.24 6.03 6.94
CA VAL A 594 8.93 5.28 7.97
C VAL A 594 10.41 5.60 7.93
N GLN A 595 10.90 6.26 8.96
CA GLN A 595 12.31 6.60 9.15
C GLN A 595 12.94 5.63 10.16
N ARG A 596 14.04 5.01 9.77
CA ARG A 596 14.87 4.17 10.65
C ARG A 596 16.04 5.01 11.18
N PRO A 597 16.60 4.65 12.35
CA PRO A 597 17.78 5.34 12.90
C PRO A 597 19.00 5.27 11.99
#